data_95010a6145d9bb2c7d4991bd4509f003
#
_entry.id   95010a6145d9bb2c7d4991bd4509f003
#
_cell.length_a   1.000
_cell.length_b   1.000
_cell.length_c   1.000
_cell.angle_alpha   90.00
_cell.angle_beta   90.00
_cell.angle_gamma   90.00
#
_symmetry.space_group_name_H-M   'P 1'
#
loop_
_entity.id
_entity.type
_entity.pdbx_description
1 polymer ?
#
loop_
_entity_poly.entity_id
_entity_poly.type
_entity_poly.pdbx_seq_one_letter_code
_entity_poly.pdbx_strand_id
1 'polypeptide(L)'
;MGKFTRRAVLGAGAALVAGAAYGVHSLRKRPSAAPLGFELSAEERDRGAAFLKAHPAVDAHAHPGQTFVRGGSGLPPLLQVYSAKGTFEARTVRDMVEGGLAASSFAAVADFNVLDLSKEEGLIERRDFNEGEAWASYKIQIANLKKLASDGLVTPLSAPGDIDAVRTTGHPGAIWTVEGADFLGGSSDRLQEAHADGVRSITLVHYRANEISTPMTDAGDDRTLSPAGESIVREMNRLGMLIDLAHMPETAARRVLALTDKPVMFSHTHINSADMSHPRFISAGLARDVAATGGLIGAWPSGIGISDLSGYADRIFQLIEAVGIDHVCMGTDMDANYKPVFDDYRRLPDLAGLLLKRGMGEPEAAQFFGGNLLRVWQQGMVA
;
A
#
# COMPACT_ATOMS: atom_id res chain seq x y z
N MET A 1 -56.10 -18.74 -5.85
CA MET A 1 -54.80 -18.49 -6.45
C MET A 1 -54.89 -17.28 -7.35
N GLY A 2 -54.38 -16.14 -6.89
CA GLY A 2 -54.47 -14.86 -7.62
C GLY A 2 -53.52 -14.90 -8.82
N LYS A 3 -54.06 -14.55 -9.98
CA LYS A 3 -53.27 -14.40 -11.22
C LYS A 3 -52.44 -13.10 -11.12
N PHE A 4 -51.16 -13.19 -10.84
CA PHE A 4 -50.24 -12.06 -11.01
C PHE A 4 -50.24 -11.65 -12.49
N THR A 5 -50.56 -10.42 -12.78
CA THR A 5 -50.55 -9.89 -14.13
C THR A 5 -49.12 -9.74 -14.64
N ARG A 6 -48.85 -10.00 -15.95
CA ARG A 6 -47.52 -9.80 -16.56
C ARG A 6 -46.91 -8.42 -16.26
N ARG A 7 -47.73 -7.39 -16.13
CA ARG A 7 -47.30 -6.02 -15.72
C ARG A 7 -46.76 -5.94 -14.31
N ALA A 8 -47.32 -6.69 -13.34
CA ALA A 8 -46.85 -6.72 -11.96
C ALA A 8 -45.48 -7.41 -11.84
N VAL A 9 -45.25 -8.49 -12.62
CA VAL A 9 -43.97 -9.19 -12.66
C VAL A 9 -42.88 -8.34 -13.33
N LEU A 10 -43.21 -7.64 -14.43
CA LEU A 10 -42.29 -6.71 -15.11
C LEU A 10 -41.96 -5.50 -14.22
N GLY A 11 -42.93 -4.95 -13.48
CA GLY A 11 -42.71 -3.85 -12.55
C GLY A 11 -41.82 -4.24 -11.37
N ALA A 12 -42.02 -5.43 -10.81
CA ALA A 12 -41.19 -5.96 -9.70
C ALA A 12 -39.74 -6.25 -10.18
N GLY A 13 -39.58 -6.80 -11.39
CA GLY A 13 -38.27 -7.02 -11.99
C GLY A 13 -37.51 -5.71 -12.24
N ALA A 14 -38.19 -4.68 -12.78
CA ALA A 14 -37.59 -3.37 -13.00
C ALA A 14 -37.19 -2.67 -11.69
N ALA A 15 -38.03 -2.78 -10.64
CA ALA A 15 -37.70 -2.24 -9.31
C ALA A 15 -36.50 -2.93 -8.65
N LEU A 16 -36.39 -4.27 -8.81
CA LEU A 16 -35.24 -5.02 -8.31
C LEU A 16 -33.95 -4.65 -9.06
N VAL A 17 -33.99 -4.51 -10.36
CA VAL A 17 -32.84 -4.08 -11.16
C VAL A 17 -32.44 -2.65 -10.84
N ALA A 18 -33.40 -1.73 -10.69
CA ALA A 18 -33.14 -0.35 -10.30
C ALA A 18 -32.58 -0.26 -8.86
N GLY A 19 -33.11 -1.06 -7.92
CA GLY A 19 -32.61 -1.16 -6.54
C GLY A 19 -31.18 -1.72 -6.48
N ALA A 20 -30.88 -2.76 -7.27
CA ALA A 20 -29.53 -3.31 -7.37
C ALA A 20 -28.57 -2.32 -8.02
N ALA A 21 -28.98 -1.64 -9.10
CA ALA A 21 -28.16 -0.61 -9.75
C ALA A 21 -27.91 0.60 -8.84
N TYR A 22 -28.90 1.03 -8.07
CA TYR A 22 -28.75 2.08 -7.08
C TYR A 22 -27.82 1.64 -5.93
N GLY A 23 -27.94 0.40 -5.44
CA GLY A 23 -27.06 -0.18 -4.43
C GLY A 23 -25.60 -0.19 -4.91
N VAL A 24 -25.34 -0.71 -6.11
CA VAL A 24 -23.99 -0.71 -6.71
C VAL A 24 -23.47 0.72 -6.92
N HIS A 25 -24.32 1.64 -7.41
CA HIS A 25 -23.92 3.04 -7.57
C HIS A 25 -23.58 3.70 -6.23
N SER A 26 -24.36 3.46 -5.18
CA SER A 26 -24.09 3.96 -3.82
C SER A 26 -22.79 3.41 -3.25
N LEU A 27 -22.51 2.12 -3.47
CA LEU A 27 -21.28 1.46 -3.02
C LEU A 27 -20.04 1.98 -3.76
N ARG A 28 -20.21 2.49 -4.98
CA ARG A 28 -19.12 3.07 -5.80
C ARG A 28 -18.92 4.56 -5.60
N LYS A 29 -19.80 5.23 -4.83
CA LYS A 29 -19.56 6.63 -4.49
C LYS A 29 -18.26 6.77 -3.72
N ARG A 30 -17.51 7.82 -4.06
CA ARG A 30 -16.34 8.19 -3.27
C ARG A 30 -16.83 8.58 -1.87
N PRO A 31 -16.20 8.10 -0.79
CA PRO A 31 -16.44 8.63 0.55
C PRO A 31 -16.23 10.15 0.56
N SER A 32 -16.84 10.85 1.49
CA SER A 32 -16.48 12.25 1.73
C SER A 32 -15.01 12.29 2.18
N ALA A 33 -14.24 13.19 1.58
CA ALA A 33 -12.84 13.36 1.95
C ALA A 33 -12.70 13.70 3.43
N ALA A 34 -11.68 13.15 4.08
CA ALA A 34 -11.36 13.51 5.46
C ALA A 34 -11.09 15.02 5.56
N PRO A 35 -11.37 15.68 6.70
CA PRO A 35 -11.09 17.10 6.89
C PRO A 35 -9.61 17.43 6.64
N LEU A 36 -9.33 18.67 6.26
CA LEU A 36 -7.94 19.15 6.19
C LEU A 36 -7.35 19.32 7.60
N GLY A 37 -8.12 19.84 8.55
CA GLY A 37 -7.67 20.14 9.91
C GLY A 37 -6.77 21.38 9.98
N PHE A 38 -6.66 22.16 8.91
CA PHE A 38 -5.86 23.37 8.83
C PHE A 38 -6.41 24.33 7.75
N GLU A 39 -5.96 25.58 7.80
CA GLU A 39 -6.20 26.56 6.75
C GLU A 39 -5.00 26.63 5.80
N LEU A 40 -5.26 26.53 4.52
CA LEU A 40 -4.28 26.67 3.44
C LEU A 40 -4.79 27.74 2.45
N SER A 41 -4.00 28.77 2.22
CA SER A 41 -4.30 29.77 1.19
C SER A 41 -4.16 29.17 -0.21
N ALA A 42 -4.73 29.82 -1.21
CA ALA A 42 -4.55 29.41 -2.60
C ALA A 42 -3.06 29.44 -3.00
N GLU A 43 -2.32 30.47 -2.57
CA GLU A 43 -0.88 30.59 -2.84
C GLU A 43 -0.06 29.45 -2.22
N GLU A 44 -0.36 29.04 -0.98
CA GLU A 44 0.29 27.93 -0.31
C GLU A 44 -0.01 26.59 -1.01
N ARG A 45 -1.23 26.39 -1.49
CA ARG A 45 -1.59 25.23 -2.29
C ARG A 45 -0.91 25.21 -3.63
N ASP A 46 -0.86 26.38 -4.33
CA ASP A 46 -0.17 26.53 -5.60
C ASP A 46 1.35 26.28 -5.45
N ARG A 47 1.93 26.70 -4.34
CA ARG A 47 3.32 26.37 -3.99
C ARG A 47 3.51 24.86 -3.85
N GLY A 48 2.60 24.15 -3.18
CA GLY A 48 2.61 22.68 -3.09
C GLY A 48 2.52 22.02 -4.48
N ALA A 49 1.63 22.50 -5.35
CA ALA A 49 1.49 21.99 -6.70
C ALA A 49 2.75 22.26 -7.55
N ALA A 50 3.34 23.46 -7.45
CA ALA A 50 4.59 23.82 -8.13
C ALA A 50 5.75 22.92 -7.67
N PHE A 51 5.85 22.67 -6.36
CA PHE A 51 6.83 21.75 -5.78
C PHE A 51 6.71 20.35 -6.39
N LEU A 52 5.50 19.75 -6.43
CA LEU A 52 5.26 18.42 -7.00
C LEU A 52 5.56 18.35 -8.50
N LYS A 53 5.36 19.46 -9.22
CA LYS A 53 5.76 19.55 -10.62
C LYS A 53 7.28 19.55 -10.79
N ALA A 54 8.03 20.12 -9.85
CA ALA A 54 9.49 20.16 -9.89
C ALA A 54 10.11 18.84 -9.42
N HIS A 55 9.54 18.22 -8.40
CA HIS A 55 10.08 17.03 -7.72
C HIS A 55 9.15 15.83 -7.87
N PRO A 56 9.65 14.63 -8.26
CA PRO A 56 8.82 13.45 -8.40
C PRO A 56 8.31 12.96 -7.03
N ALA A 57 6.98 12.89 -6.87
CA ALA A 57 6.36 12.23 -5.72
C ALA A 57 6.14 10.76 -6.05
N VAL A 58 6.56 9.86 -5.15
CA VAL A 58 6.43 8.40 -5.31
C VAL A 58 5.89 7.81 -4.02
N ASP A 59 4.81 7.03 -4.13
CA ASP A 59 4.19 6.36 -3.00
C ASP A 59 4.77 4.96 -2.81
N ALA A 60 5.29 4.68 -1.61
CA ALA A 60 5.96 3.42 -1.30
C ALA A 60 4.99 2.22 -1.23
N HIS A 61 3.70 2.46 -0.95
CA HIS A 61 2.71 1.39 -0.86
C HIS A 61 1.30 1.88 -1.14
N ALA A 62 0.63 1.24 -2.10
CA ALA A 62 -0.76 1.51 -2.42
C ALA A 62 -1.40 0.34 -3.19
N HIS A 63 -2.74 0.34 -3.23
CA HIS A 63 -3.58 -0.61 -3.96
C HIS A 63 -4.47 0.10 -4.99
N PRO A 64 -3.91 0.85 -5.95
CA PRO A 64 -4.67 1.77 -6.78
C PRO A 64 -5.86 1.11 -7.47
N GLY A 65 -7.06 1.63 -7.15
CA GLY A 65 -8.33 1.12 -7.68
C GLY A 65 -8.72 -0.26 -7.20
N GLN A 66 -8.10 -0.79 -6.13
CA GLN A 66 -8.40 -2.12 -5.58
C GLN A 66 -8.22 -3.25 -6.59
N THR A 67 -7.20 -3.21 -7.43
CA THR A 67 -6.95 -4.20 -8.49
C THR A 67 -6.91 -5.63 -7.96
N PHE A 68 -6.47 -5.84 -6.72
CA PHE A 68 -6.37 -7.15 -6.07
C PHE A 68 -7.71 -7.86 -5.86
N VAL A 69 -8.86 -7.15 -5.83
CA VAL A 69 -10.17 -7.81 -5.69
C VAL A 69 -10.60 -8.56 -6.95
N ARG A 70 -9.98 -8.25 -8.10
CA ARG A 70 -10.31 -8.87 -9.39
C ARG A 70 -9.78 -10.31 -9.43
N GLY A 71 -10.69 -11.26 -9.53
CA GLY A 71 -10.38 -12.69 -9.50
C GLY A 71 -10.37 -13.29 -8.10
N GLY A 72 -10.72 -12.53 -7.07
CA GLY A 72 -10.94 -13.05 -5.74
C GLY A 72 -12.03 -14.13 -5.72
N SER A 73 -11.80 -15.23 -5.03
CA SER A 73 -12.70 -16.39 -4.98
C SER A 73 -12.86 -16.91 -3.54
N GLY A 74 -13.98 -17.55 -3.26
CA GLY A 74 -14.23 -18.13 -1.93
C GLY A 74 -14.36 -17.12 -0.79
N LEU A 75 -14.57 -15.83 -1.12
CA LEU A 75 -14.61 -14.74 -0.17
C LEU A 75 -15.80 -14.83 0.80
N PRO A 76 -15.64 -14.46 2.08
CA PRO A 76 -16.74 -14.34 3.04
C PRO A 76 -17.67 -13.17 2.68
N PRO A 77 -18.91 -13.12 3.25
CA PRO A 77 -19.94 -12.19 2.82
C PRO A 77 -19.52 -10.71 2.80
N LEU A 78 -18.77 -10.24 3.81
CA LEU A 78 -18.32 -8.86 3.86
C LEU A 78 -17.29 -8.54 2.74
N LEU A 79 -16.33 -9.44 2.51
CA LEU A 79 -15.37 -9.28 1.42
C LEU A 79 -16.02 -9.52 0.05
N GLN A 80 -17.09 -10.31 -0.07
CA GLN A 80 -17.90 -10.37 -1.28
C GLN A 80 -18.54 -9.02 -1.60
N VAL A 81 -19.11 -8.31 -0.60
CA VAL A 81 -19.63 -6.95 -0.78
C VAL A 81 -18.53 -5.98 -1.18
N TYR A 82 -17.36 -6.09 -0.56
CA TYR A 82 -16.19 -5.28 -0.91
C TYR A 82 -15.74 -5.54 -2.36
N SER A 83 -15.63 -6.78 -2.76
CA SER A 83 -15.32 -7.19 -4.14
C SER A 83 -16.40 -6.78 -5.14
N ALA A 84 -17.67 -6.79 -4.75
CA ALA A 84 -18.79 -6.38 -5.60
C ALA A 84 -18.77 -4.87 -5.96
N LYS A 85 -18.11 -4.02 -5.16
CA LYS A 85 -17.83 -2.63 -5.55
C LYS A 85 -17.03 -2.58 -6.85
N GLY A 86 -16.24 -3.61 -7.10
CA GLY A 86 -15.36 -3.76 -8.25
C GLY A 86 -14.17 -2.81 -8.19
N THR A 87 -13.33 -2.94 -9.18
CA THR A 87 -12.12 -2.14 -9.32
C THR A 87 -12.43 -0.77 -9.93
N PHE A 88 -11.60 0.22 -9.64
CA PHE A 88 -11.77 1.59 -10.09
C PHE A 88 -10.43 2.27 -10.46
N GLU A 89 -9.51 1.50 -11.01
CA GLU A 89 -8.13 1.89 -11.35
C GLU A 89 -8.07 3.18 -12.18
N ALA A 90 -8.89 3.28 -13.22
CA ALA A 90 -8.91 4.46 -14.10
C ALA A 90 -9.28 5.76 -13.33
N ARG A 91 -10.03 5.66 -12.22
CA ARG A 91 -10.32 6.79 -11.36
C ARG A 91 -9.09 7.16 -10.54
N THR A 92 -8.50 6.19 -9.85
CA THR A 92 -7.33 6.44 -8.99
C THR A 92 -6.13 6.93 -9.81
N VAL A 93 -5.93 6.39 -11.01
CA VAL A 93 -4.89 6.87 -11.94
C VAL A 93 -5.12 8.32 -12.36
N ARG A 94 -6.36 8.72 -12.66
CA ARG A 94 -6.66 10.15 -12.92
C ARG A 94 -6.38 11.02 -11.69
N ASP A 95 -6.74 10.55 -10.49
CA ASP A 95 -6.47 11.27 -9.25
C ASP A 95 -4.97 11.42 -9.00
N MET A 96 -4.15 10.43 -9.37
CA MET A 96 -2.68 10.51 -9.35
C MET A 96 -2.18 11.62 -10.28
N VAL A 97 -2.64 11.63 -11.53
CA VAL A 97 -2.24 12.65 -12.52
C VAL A 97 -2.66 14.04 -12.07
N GLU A 98 -3.92 14.21 -11.65
CA GLU A 98 -4.45 15.49 -11.16
C GLU A 98 -3.72 15.99 -9.91
N GLY A 99 -3.29 15.09 -9.03
CA GLY A 99 -2.54 15.39 -7.81
C GLY A 99 -1.04 15.61 -8.02
N GLY A 100 -0.52 15.27 -9.19
CA GLY A 100 0.91 15.40 -9.49
C GLY A 100 1.77 14.26 -8.93
N LEU A 101 1.19 13.08 -8.66
CA LEU A 101 1.95 11.90 -8.27
C LEU A 101 2.68 11.32 -9.48
N ALA A 102 4.00 11.18 -9.38
CA ALA A 102 4.83 10.67 -10.47
C ALA A 102 4.76 9.14 -10.60
N ALA A 103 4.72 8.43 -9.48
CA ALA A 103 4.63 6.96 -9.45
C ALA A 103 4.07 6.44 -8.12
N SER A 104 3.67 5.17 -8.10
CA SER A 104 3.26 4.47 -6.89
C SER A 104 3.63 2.99 -6.97
N SER A 105 3.78 2.35 -5.83
CA SER A 105 3.64 0.91 -5.73
C SER A 105 2.21 0.51 -6.07
N PHE A 106 2.05 -0.57 -6.82
CA PHE A 106 0.79 -1.22 -7.13
C PHE A 106 0.88 -2.63 -6.55
N ALA A 107 0.34 -2.80 -5.35
CA ALA A 107 0.48 -4.04 -4.61
C ALA A 107 -0.62 -5.06 -4.98
N ALA A 108 -0.19 -6.29 -5.29
CA ALA A 108 -1.02 -7.47 -5.17
C ALA A 108 -1.15 -7.84 -3.69
N VAL A 109 -2.24 -8.48 -3.28
CA VAL A 109 -2.48 -8.92 -1.90
C VAL A 109 -2.54 -10.45 -1.87
N ALA A 110 -1.46 -11.08 -1.40
CA ALA A 110 -1.27 -12.52 -1.57
C ALA A 110 -2.32 -13.37 -0.83
N ASP A 111 -2.71 -12.93 0.37
CA ASP A 111 -3.63 -13.66 1.26
C ASP A 111 -5.11 -13.24 1.13
N PHE A 112 -5.47 -12.34 0.21
CA PHE A 112 -6.83 -11.79 0.09
C PHE A 112 -7.94 -12.85 0.06
N ASN A 113 -7.73 -13.96 -0.62
CA ASN A 113 -8.74 -15.02 -0.77
C ASN A 113 -9.04 -15.80 0.51
N VAL A 114 -8.17 -15.72 1.51
CA VAL A 114 -8.27 -16.50 2.77
C VAL A 114 -8.54 -15.63 3.99
N LEU A 115 -8.69 -14.32 3.79
CA LEU A 115 -9.02 -13.36 4.84
C LEU A 115 -10.53 -13.26 5.07
N ASP A 116 -10.90 -12.74 6.24
CA ASP A 116 -12.22 -12.23 6.58
C ASP A 116 -12.08 -10.84 7.24
N LEU A 117 -13.18 -10.10 7.30
CA LEU A 117 -13.25 -8.81 7.96
C LEU A 117 -14.04 -8.95 9.27
N SER A 118 -13.34 -8.92 10.39
CA SER A 118 -13.90 -8.82 11.73
C SER A 118 -14.23 -7.36 12.06
N LYS A 119 -15.28 -7.12 12.85
CA LYS A 119 -15.61 -5.78 13.34
C LYS A 119 -14.68 -5.32 14.46
N GLU A 120 -14.18 -6.27 15.23
CA GLU A 120 -13.35 -6.07 16.42
C GLU A 120 -11.87 -5.98 16.07
N GLU A 121 -11.39 -6.86 15.18
CA GLU A 121 -9.97 -7.08 14.92
C GLU A 121 -9.51 -6.58 13.53
N GLY A 122 -10.45 -6.19 12.67
CA GLY A 122 -10.14 -5.80 11.29
C GLY A 122 -9.98 -7.02 10.37
N LEU A 123 -8.97 -7.03 9.52
CA LEU A 123 -8.66 -8.18 8.67
C LEU A 123 -7.98 -9.29 9.50
N ILE A 124 -8.49 -10.51 9.37
CA ILE A 124 -8.00 -11.70 10.05
C ILE A 124 -7.94 -12.89 9.09
N GLU A 125 -7.09 -13.85 9.38
CA GLU A 125 -7.10 -15.14 8.69
C GLU A 125 -8.39 -15.90 8.98
N ARG A 126 -9.02 -16.41 7.94
CA ARG A 126 -10.26 -17.22 8.02
C ARG A 126 -10.00 -18.70 7.82
N ARG A 127 -9.07 -19.04 6.97
CA ARG A 127 -8.75 -20.41 6.57
C ARG A 127 -7.37 -20.49 5.95
N ASP A 128 -6.82 -21.67 5.91
CA ASP A 128 -5.65 -21.97 5.10
C ASP A 128 -5.94 -21.93 3.60
N PHE A 129 -4.88 -21.76 2.82
CA PHE A 129 -4.94 -21.96 1.36
C PHE A 129 -5.16 -23.43 1.02
N ASN A 130 -5.92 -23.68 -0.04
CA ASN A 130 -5.88 -24.96 -0.71
C ASN A 130 -4.54 -25.13 -1.45
N GLU A 131 -4.19 -26.36 -1.80
CA GLU A 131 -2.97 -26.65 -2.55
C GLU A 131 -2.92 -25.83 -3.86
N GLY A 132 -1.83 -25.09 -4.05
CA GLY A 132 -1.60 -24.26 -5.23
C GLY A 132 -2.43 -22.95 -5.31
N GLU A 133 -3.37 -22.72 -4.40
CA GLU A 133 -4.26 -21.55 -4.45
C GLU A 133 -3.51 -20.22 -4.33
N ALA A 134 -2.56 -20.10 -3.40
CA ALA A 134 -1.78 -18.88 -3.20
C ALA A 134 -0.99 -18.50 -4.47
N TRP A 135 -0.35 -19.48 -5.11
CA TRP A 135 0.35 -19.26 -6.37
C TRP A 135 -0.59 -18.88 -7.53
N ALA A 136 -1.72 -19.56 -7.66
CA ALA A 136 -2.71 -19.24 -8.68
C ALA A 136 -3.27 -17.82 -8.49
N SER A 137 -3.55 -17.42 -7.25
CA SER A 137 -3.99 -16.06 -6.91
C SER A 137 -2.95 -15.03 -7.29
N TYR A 138 -1.68 -15.23 -6.94
CA TYR A 138 -0.56 -14.38 -7.34
C TYR A 138 -0.53 -14.18 -8.86
N LYS A 139 -0.58 -15.26 -9.65
CA LYS A 139 -0.51 -15.18 -11.13
C LYS A 139 -1.68 -14.37 -11.72
N ILE A 140 -2.88 -14.51 -11.16
CA ILE A 140 -4.06 -13.73 -11.56
C ILE A 140 -3.84 -12.24 -11.25
N GLN A 141 -3.39 -11.92 -10.05
CA GLN A 141 -3.21 -10.53 -9.61
C GLN A 141 -2.09 -9.83 -10.40
N ILE A 142 -0.96 -10.50 -10.63
CA ILE A 142 0.12 -9.95 -11.45
C ILE A 142 -0.33 -9.74 -12.91
N ALA A 143 -1.11 -10.65 -13.47
CA ALA A 143 -1.70 -10.46 -14.80
C ALA A 143 -2.62 -9.24 -14.85
N ASN A 144 -3.42 -9.02 -13.79
CA ASN A 144 -4.28 -7.84 -13.67
C ASN A 144 -3.46 -6.54 -13.59
N LEU A 145 -2.36 -6.52 -12.83
CA LEU A 145 -1.46 -5.36 -12.77
C LEU A 145 -0.80 -5.07 -14.11
N LYS A 146 -0.25 -6.10 -14.77
CA LYS A 146 0.34 -5.97 -16.12
C LYS A 146 -0.68 -5.47 -17.14
N LYS A 147 -1.96 -5.85 -16.98
CA LYS A 147 -3.03 -5.37 -17.84
C LYS A 147 -3.24 -3.85 -17.74
N LEU A 148 -3.04 -3.22 -16.58
CA LEU A 148 -3.13 -1.76 -16.46
C LEU A 148 -2.14 -1.05 -17.38
N ALA A 149 -0.94 -1.60 -17.52
CA ALA A 149 0.07 -1.07 -18.44
C ALA A 149 -0.32 -1.31 -19.91
N SER A 150 -0.79 -2.52 -20.25
CA SER A 150 -1.22 -2.81 -21.63
C SER A 150 -2.47 -2.01 -22.05
N ASP A 151 -3.30 -1.61 -21.08
CA ASP A 151 -4.46 -0.74 -21.31
C ASP A 151 -4.05 0.77 -21.38
N GLY A 152 -2.76 1.09 -21.21
CA GLY A 152 -2.25 2.47 -21.27
C GLY A 152 -2.62 3.33 -20.06
N LEU A 153 -2.96 2.73 -18.92
CA LEU A 153 -3.28 3.46 -17.70
C LEU A 153 -2.03 3.90 -16.93
N VAL A 154 -0.99 3.08 -16.94
CA VAL A 154 0.24 3.30 -16.18
C VAL A 154 1.46 2.91 -17.00
N THR A 155 2.63 3.42 -16.62
CA THR A 155 3.92 3.03 -17.20
C THR A 155 4.71 2.21 -16.16
N PRO A 156 5.04 0.92 -16.41
CA PRO A 156 5.82 0.13 -15.47
C PRO A 156 7.21 0.72 -15.25
N LEU A 157 7.64 0.77 -14.00
CA LEU A 157 9.00 1.12 -13.60
C LEU A 157 9.78 -0.17 -13.29
N SER A 158 10.93 -0.33 -13.89
CA SER A 158 11.86 -1.44 -13.64
C SER A 158 13.02 -1.05 -12.73
N ALA A 159 13.38 0.23 -12.74
CA ALA A 159 14.43 0.82 -11.92
C ALA A 159 14.10 2.26 -11.52
N PRO A 160 14.73 2.80 -10.47
CA PRO A 160 14.51 4.18 -10.03
C PRO A 160 14.81 5.23 -11.10
N GLY A 161 15.79 4.96 -11.97
CA GLY A 161 16.17 5.86 -13.07
C GLY A 161 15.10 6.04 -14.15
N ASP A 162 14.06 5.18 -14.18
CA ASP A 162 12.96 5.30 -15.14
C ASP A 162 12.02 6.47 -14.83
N ILE A 163 12.08 7.04 -13.60
CA ILE A 163 11.11 8.01 -13.11
C ILE A 163 11.02 9.28 -13.97
N ASP A 164 12.13 9.80 -14.43
CA ASP A 164 12.15 11.02 -15.25
C ASP A 164 11.52 10.80 -16.63
N ALA A 165 11.79 9.64 -17.24
CA ALA A 165 11.18 9.26 -18.50
C ALA A 165 9.66 9.09 -18.35
N VAL A 166 9.21 8.42 -17.28
CA VAL A 166 7.79 8.20 -16.98
C VAL A 166 7.03 9.52 -16.82
N ARG A 167 7.60 10.53 -16.17
CA ARG A 167 6.98 11.85 -16.00
C ARG A 167 6.65 12.56 -17.33
N THR A 168 7.25 12.14 -18.42
CA THR A 168 6.97 12.69 -19.76
C THR A 168 5.85 11.97 -20.48
N THR A 169 5.39 10.83 -19.99
CA THR A 169 4.38 10.00 -20.68
C THR A 169 2.93 10.50 -20.49
N GLY A 170 2.68 11.31 -19.47
CA GLY A 170 1.33 11.73 -19.06
C GLY A 170 0.58 10.65 -18.25
N HIS A 171 1.21 9.53 -17.95
CA HIS A 171 0.69 8.45 -17.11
C HIS A 171 1.60 8.28 -15.88
N PRO A 172 1.06 7.91 -14.69
CA PRO A 172 1.89 7.64 -13.54
C PRO A 172 2.70 6.38 -13.74
N GLY A 173 3.88 6.34 -13.11
CA GLY A 173 4.70 5.14 -13.00
C GLY A 173 4.07 4.11 -12.06
N ALA A 174 4.26 2.84 -12.37
CA ALA A 174 3.80 1.73 -11.54
C ALA A 174 4.98 0.82 -11.17
N ILE A 175 5.19 0.62 -9.88
CA ILE A 175 6.13 -0.34 -9.32
C ILE A 175 5.32 -1.56 -8.89
N TRP A 176 5.54 -2.72 -9.52
CA TRP A 176 4.82 -3.93 -9.12
C TRP A 176 5.36 -4.45 -7.80
N THR A 177 4.49 -4.61 -6.83
CA THR A 177 4.81 -5.13 -5.49
C THR A 177 3.82 -6.22 -5.08
N VAL A 178 4.16 -6.99 -4.07
CA VAL A 178 3.27 -8.00 -3.49
C VAL A 178 3.25 -7.84 -1.98
N GLU A 179 2.08 -7.70 -1.41
CA GLU A 179 1.85 -7.68 0.03
C GLU A 179 1.46 -9.08 0.50
N GLY A 180 2.32 -9.66 1.37
CA GLY A 180 2.27 -11.06 1.75
C GLY A 180 3.09 -11.97 0.82
N ALA A 181 3.91 -12.84 1.40
CA ALA A 181 4.76 -13.76 0.65
C ALA A 181 4.21 -15.20 0.61
N ASP A 182 2.93 -15.40 0.88
CA ASP A 182 2.24 -16.69 0.92
C ASP A 182 2.37 -17.48 -0.37
N PHE A 183 2.41 -16.79 -1.51
CA PHE A 183 2.55 -17.39 -2.84
C PHE A 183 3.87 -18.12 -3.03
N LEU A 184 4.89 -17.83 -2.21
CA LEU A 184 6.18 -18.52 -2.25
C LEU A 184 6.11 -19.92 -1.65
N GLY A 185 5.17 -20.18 -0.72
CA GLY A 185 5.03 -21.47 -0.04
C GLY A 185 6.31 -21.87 0.71
N GLY A 186 7.01 -20.90 1.29
CA GLY A 186 8.28 -21.11 2.00
C GLY A 186 9.49 -21.41 1.12
N SER A 187 9.37 -21.42 -0.22
CA SER A 187 10.46 -21.64 -1.17
C SER A 187 10.92 -20.38 -1.86
N SER A 188 12.24 -20.21 -1.97
CA SER A 188 12.84 -19.10 -2.74
C SER A 188 12.77 -19.28 -4.26
N ASP A 189 12.40 -20.46 -4.76
CA ASP A 189 12.41 -20.74 -6.21
C ASP A 189 11.47 -19.84 -7.02
N ARG A 190 10.31 -19.50 -6.42
CA ARG A 190 9.32 -18.61 -7.05
C ARG A 190 9.73 -17.14 -7.09
N LEU A 191 10.74 -16.72 -6.34
CA LEU A 191 11.25 -15.34 -6.35
C LEU A 191 11.83 -14.96 -7.73
N GLN A 192 12.51 -15.88 -8.40
CA GLN A 192 13.06 -15.62 -9.73
C GLN A 192 11.93 -15.34 -10.74
N GLU A 193 10.84 -16.10 -10.68
CA GLU A 193 9.67 -15.86 -11.52
C GLU A 193 9.00 -14.53 -11.16
N ALA A 194 8.81 -14.22 -9.88
CA ALA A 194 8.25 -12.95 -9.44
C ALA A 194 9.12 -11.75 -9.90
N HIS A 195 10.42 -11.85 -9.78
CA HIS A 195 11.35 -10.83 -10.29
C HIS A 195 11.25 -10.69 -11.82
N ALA A 196 11.18 -11.80 -12.56
CA ALA A 196 10.95 -11.81 -14.01
C ALA A 196 9.57 -11.27 -14.41
N ASP A 197 8.55 -11.45 -13.57
CA ASP A 197 7.24 -10.83 -13.70
C ASP A 197 7.26 -9.31 -13.51
N GLY A 198 8.37 -8.75 -13.03
CA GLY A 198 8.56 -7.31 -12.81
C GLY A 198 8.34 -6.87 -11.37
N VAL A 199 8.11 -7.80 -10.42
CA VAL A 199 7.99 -7.47 -8.98
C VAL A 199 9.32 -6.95 -8.46
N ARG A 200 9.28 -5.83 -7.72
CA ARG A 200 10.47 -5.15 -7.18
C ARG A 200 10.51 -5.09 -5.66
N SER A 201 9.37 -5.31 -5.01
CA SER A 201 9.30 -5.40 -3.55
C SER A 201 8.28 -6.43 -3.12
N ILE A 202 8.53 -7.09 -2.00
CA ILE A 202 7.61 -8.04 -1.36
C ILE A 202 7.56 -7.73 0.13
N THR A 203 6.32 -7.58 0.65
CA THR A 203 6.05 -7.59 2.08
C THR A 203 6.03 -9.03 2.56
N LEU A 204 6.88 -9.39 3.54
CA LEU A 204 7.13 -10.79 3.87
C LEU A 204 5.94 -11.50 4.54
N VAL A 205 5.08 -10.77 5.23
CA VAL A 205 3.87 -11.27 5.89
C VAL A 205 2.79 -10.19 5.83
N HIS A 206 1.50 -10.57 5.82
CA HIS A 206 0.40 -9.60 5.81
C HIS A 206 -0.54 -9.81 7.02
N TYR A 207 -1.75 -10.32 6.86
CA TYR A 207 -2.68 -10.64 7.95
C TYR A 207 -2.81 -12.13 8.23
N ARG A 208 -2.10 -12.96 7.47
CA ARG A 208 -2.03 -14.40 7.66
C ARG A 208 -0.63 -14.83 8.09
N ALA A 209 -0.54 -15.69 9.10
CA ALA A 209 0.70 -16.40 9.41
C ALA A 209 1.09 -17.30 8.23
N ASN A 210 2.31 -17.15 7.73
CA ASN A 210 2.82 -17.93 6.62
C ASN A 210 4.11 -18.68 6.98
N GLU A 211 4.75 -19.33 6.02
CA GLU A 211 5.97 -20.11 6.22
C GLU A 211 7.18 -19.26 6.62
N ILE A 212 7.07 -17.93 6.54
CA ILE A 212 8.15 -16.97 6.84
C ILE A 212 8.04 -16.47 8.28
N SER A 213 6.84 -15.99 8.68
CA SER A 213 6.60 -15.35 9.98
C SER A 213 5.10 -15.29 10.31
N THR A 214 4.77 -14.80 11.50
CA THR A 214 3.42 -14.36 11.89
C THR A 214 3.23 -12.87 11.62
N PRO A 215 1.99 -12.38 11.45
CA PRO A 215 1.74 -10.94 11.38
C PRO A 215 1.87 -10.28 12.76
N MET A 216 2.26 -9.01 12.79
CA MET A 216 2.38 -8.21 14.02
C MET A 216 1.04 -7.99 14.75
N THR A 217 -0.08 -8.28 14.10
CA THR A 217 -1.44 -8.22 14.68
C THR A 217 -1.85 -9.50 15.38
N ASP A 218 -1.06 -10.57 15.26
CA ASP A 218 -1.34 -11.86 15.90
C ASP A 218 -0.86 -11.81 17.36
N ALA A 219 -1.79 -11.52 18.27
CA ALA A 219 -1.49 -11.26 19.65
C ALA A 219 -0.89 -12.51 20.36
N GLY A 220 0.31 -12.36 20.90
CA GLY A 220 1.00 -13.40 21.67
C GLY A 220 1.83 -14.38 20.86
N ASP A 221 1.90 -14.24 19.55
CA ASP A 221 2.82 -14.98 18.69
C ASP A 221 3.93 -14.07 18.18
N ASP A 222 5.07 -14.06 18.84
CA ASP A 222 6.27 -13.32 18.47
C ASP A 222 7.32 -14.19 17.80
N ARG A 223 6.89 -15.20 17.03
CA ARG A 223 7.82 -16.07 16.30
C ARG A 223 8.82 -15.24 15.52
N THR A 224 10.08 -15.61 15.66
CA THR A 224 11.14 -15.02 14.83
C THR A 224 11.00 -15.48 13.37
N LEU A 225 11.80 -14.88 12.50
CA LEU A 225 11.93 -15.31 11.11
C LEU A 225 12.27 -16.80 11.02
N SER A 226 11.52 -17.56 10.22
CA SER A 226 11.77 -18.99 10.01
C SER A 226 13.03 -19.23 9.16
N PRO A 227 13.58 -20.47 9.14
CA PRO A 227 14.67 -20.83 8.22
C PRO A 227 14.29 -20.63 6.74
N ALA A 228 13.04 -20.86 6.37
CA ALA A 228 12.51 -20.56 5.03
C ALA A 228 12.56 -19.05 4.75
N GLY A 229 12.12 -18.25 5.72
CA GLY A 229 12.20 -16.79 5.65
C GLY A 229 13.62 -16.27 5.49
N GLU A 230 14.60 -16.87 6.22
CA GLU A 230 16.00 -16.51 6.05
C GLU A 230 16.51 -16.76 4.62
N SER A 231 16.13 -17.90 4.02
CA SER A 231 16.49 -18.23 2.63
C SER A 231 15.87 -17.24 1.64
N ILE A 232 14.61 -16.86 1.86
CA ILE A 232 13.89 -15.89 1.04
C ILE A 232 14.55 -14.50 1.13
N VAL A 233 14.88 -14.03 2.35
CA VAL A 233 15.59 -12.75 2.56
C VAL A 233 16.91 -12.71 1.79
N ARG A 234 17.72 -13.77 1.87
CA ARG A 234 19.01 -13.84 1.15
C ARG A 234 18.80 -13.83 -0.38
N GLU A 235 17.79 -14.53 -0.87
CA GLU A 235 17.50 -14.58 -2.30
C GLU A 235 16.94 -13.24 -2.81
N MET A 236 16.07 -12.55 -2.03
CA MET A 236 15.62 -11.20 -2.36
C MET A 236 16.80 -10.23 -2.47
N ASN A 237 17.75 -10.27 -1.52
CA ASN A 237 18.98 -9.48 -1.58
C ASN A 237 19.80 -9.79 -2.84
N ARG A 238 19.95 -11.07 -3.20
CA ARG A 238 20.68 -11.49 -4.40
C ARG A 238 20.00 -11.00 -5.69
N LEU A 239 18.67 -10.98 -5.73
CA LEU A 239 17.88 -10.50 -6.87
C LEU A 239 17.75 -8.96 -6.93
N GLY A 240 18.21 -8.25 -5.91
CA GLY A 240 18.02 -6.79 -5.83
C GLY A 240 16.58 -6.38 -5.61
N MET A 241 15.78 -7.23 -4.94
CA MET A 241 14.40 -6.93 -4.57
C MET A 241 14.36 -6.24 -3.21
N LEU A 242 13.59 -5.17 -3.09
CA LEU A 242 13.43 -4.44 -1.84
C LEU A 242 12.58 -5.25 -0.85
N ILE A 243 13.12 -5.48 0.35
CA ILE A 243 12.42 -6.18 1.43
C ILE A 243 11.54 -5.19 2.17
N ASP A 244 10.23 -5.48 2.22
CA ASP A 244 9.27 -4.71 2.99
C ASP A 244 8.89 -5.46 4.27
N LEU A 245 9.06 -4.81 5.41
CA LEU A 245 8.82 -5.33 6.75
C LEU A 245 7.44 -4.91 7.31
N ALA A 246 6.62 -4.19 6.52
CA ALA A 246 5.27 -3.87 6.95
C ALA A 246 4.55 -5.16 7.40
N HIS A 247 3.71 -5.06 8.43
CA HIS A 247 3.02 -6.18 9.07
C HIS A 247 3.89 -7.18 9.85
N MET A 248 5.22 -7.09 9.81
CA MET A 248 6.11 -8.04 10.47
C MET A 248 6.30 -7.71 11.95
N PRO A 249 6.25 -8.69 12.88
CA PRO A 249 6.53 -8.46 14.30
C PRO A 249 7.99 -8.08 14.52
N GLU A 250 8.24 -7.35 15.60
CA GLU A 250 9.55 -6.75 15.89
C GLU A 250 10.67 -7.80 15.94
N THR A 251 10.42 -8.95 16.54
CA THR A 251 11.39 -10.05 16.69
C THR A 251 11.85 -10.57 15.31
N ALA A 252 10.90 -10.81 14.41
CA ALA A 252 11.20 -11.26 13.05
C ALA A 252 11.87 -10.16 12.21
N ALA A 253 11.40 -8.90 12.33
CA ALA A 253 12.00 -7.76 11.63
C ALA A 253 13.49 -7.58 12.02
N ARG A 254 13.81 -7.63 13.32
CA ARG A 254 15.21 -7.57 13.82
C ARG A 254 16.06 -8.73 13.29
N ARG A 255 15.47 -9.92 13.11
CA ARG A 255 16.19 -11.04 12.49
C ARG A 255 16.48 -10.77 11.02
N VAL A 256 15.55 -10.16 10.26
CA VAL A 256 15.82 -9.72 8.87
C VAL A 256 16.97 -8.71 8.84
N LEU A 257 16.95 -7.70 9.71
CA LEU A 257 18.02 -6.68 9.81
C LEU A 257 19.40 -7.31 10.07
N ALA A 258 19.45 -8.40 10.85
CA ALA A 258 20.69 -9.11 11.12
C ALA A 258 21.21 -9.98 9.95
N LEU A 259 20.38 -10.20 8.91
CA LEU A 259 20.68 -11.05 7.75
C LEU A 259 21.00 -10.27 6.48
N THR A 260 20.60 -9.00 6.42
CA THR A 260 20.79 -8.16 5.24
C THR A 260 21.82 -7.07 5.51
N ASP A 261 22.63 -6.78 4.51
CA ASP A 261 23.52 -5.62 4.42
C ASP A 261 22.94 -4.52 3.51
N LYS A 262 21.73 -4.76 2.97
CA LYS A 262 21.00 -3.83 2.13
C LYS A 262 19.91 -3.10 2.92
N PRO A 263 19.55 -1.86 2.53
CA PRO A 263 18.45 -1.16 3.16
C PRO A 263 17.13 -1.91 2.96
N VAL A 264 16.31 -1.87 4.00
CA VAL A 264 14.95 -2.43 4.01
C VAL A 264 13.94 -1.30 4.26
N MET A 265 12.64 -1.58 4.12
CA MET A 265 11.62 -0.60 4.47
C MET A 265 10.50 -1.20 5.32
N PHE A 266 9.84 -0.36 6.10
CA PHE A 266 8.44 -0.51 6.46
C PHE A 266 7.65 0.41 5.53
N SER A 267 7.02 -0.12 4.51
CA SER A 267 6.38 0.68 3.46
C SER A 267 5.27 1.58 3.97
N HIS A 268 4.54 1.14 5.02
CA HIS A 268 3.46 1.88 5.67
C HIS A 268 3.32 1.46 7.13
N THR A 269 3.59 2.38 8.06
CA THR A 269 3.44 2.19 9.50
C THR A 269 3.50 3.53 10.23
N HIS A 270 3.54 3.48 11.57
CA HIS A 270 3.89 4.59 12.44
C HIS A 270 4.66 4.06 13.65
N ILE A 271 5.12 4.96 14.53
CA ILE A 271 5.78 4.57 15.79
C ILE A 271 4.78 4.61 16.94
N ASN A 272 4.92 3.64 17.86
CA ASN A 272 4.24 3.67 19.15
C ASN A 272 4.82 4.77 20.04
N SER A 273 3.95 5.47 20.77
CA SER A 273 4.30 6.48 21.76
C SER A 273 3.57 6.22 23.08
N ALA A 274 3.87 7.01 24.11
CA ALA A 274 3.16 6.92 25.39
C ALA A 274 1.65 7.20 25.27
N ASP A 275 1.27 8.08 24.34
CA ASP A 275 -0.11 8.52 24.16
C ASP A 275 -0.86 7.71 23.10
N MET A 276 -0.16 6.95 22.27
CA MET A 276 -0.74 6.19 21.17
C MET A 276 0.04 4.90 20.89
N SER A 277 -0.61 3.76 21.11
CA SER A 277 -0.07 2.44 20.82
C SER A 277 -1.08 1.64 19.98
N HIS A 278 -0.59 0.95 18.99
CA HIS A 278 -1.42 0.10 18.12
C HIS A 278 -0.58 -1.08 17.60
N PRO A 279 -1.15 -2.31 17.45
CA PRO A 279 -0.41 -3.46 16.93
C PRO A 279 0.25 -3.26 15.56
N ARG A 280 -0.30 -2.35 14.73
CA ARG A 280 0.26 -2.00 13.41
C ARG A 280 1.39 -0.97 13.47
N PHE A 281 1.76 -0.47 14.65
CA PHE A 281 2.84 0.49 14.84
C PHE A 281 4.07 -0.21 15.40
N ILE A 282 5.24 0.26 15.04
CA ILE A 282 6.54 -0.29 15.49
C ILE A 282 7.09 0.49 16.67
N SER A 283 8.05 -0.07 17.39
CA SER A 283 8.78 0.68 18.41
C SER A 283 9.71 1.73 17.77
N ALA A 284 9.94 2.83 18.47
CA ALA A 284 10.94 3.82 18.05
C ALA A 284 12.36 3.20 18.00
N GLY A 285 12.60 2.13 18.76
CA GLY A 285 13.85 1.35 18.72
C GLY A 285 14.00 0.66 17.37
N LEU A 286 12.99 -0.10 16.95
CA LEU A 286 13.01 -0.78 15.64
C LEU A 286 13.09 0.22 14.49
N ALA A 287 12.38 1.35 14.57
CA ALA A 287 12.47 2.40 13.54
C ALA A 287 13.92 2.91 13.38
N ARG A 288 14.64 3.14 14.48
CA ARG A 288 16.06 3.52 14.43
C ARG A 288 16.97 2.42 13.90
N ASP A 289 16.69 1.16 14.21
CA ASP A 289 17.47 0.05 13.66
C ASP A 289 17.30 -0.07 12.14
N VAL A 290 16.07 0.14 11.63
CA VAL A 290 15.83 0.22 10.19
C VAL A 290 16.57 1.40 9.56
N ALA A 291 16.52 2.58 10.18
CA ALA A 291 17.26 3.76 9.73
C ALA A 291 18.78 3.51 9.68
N ALA A 292 19.33 2.77 10.66
CA ALA A 292 20.76 2.44 10.71
C ALA A 292 21.22 1.56 9.51
N THR A 293 20.32 0.83 8.84
CA THR A 293 20.63 0.12 7.59
C THR A 293 20.58 1.03 6.35
N GLY A 294 20.27 2.33 6.51
CA GLY A 294 19.93 3.23 5.40
C GLY A 294 18.49 3.09 4.92
N GLY A 295 17.68 2.30 5.60
CA GLY A 295 16.31 1.95 5.25
C GLY A 295 15.27 3.05 5.47
N LEU A 296 13.99 2.71 5.30
CA LEU A 296 12.86 3.65 5.28
C LEU A 296 11.70 3.24 6.17
N ILE A 297 11.02 4.28 6.69
CA ILE A 297 9.71 4.19 7.33
C ILE A 297 8.70 5.00 6.50
N GLY A 298 7.74 4.33 5.89
CA GLY A 298 6.64 4.95 5.17
C GLY A 298 5.59 5.48 6.13
N ALA A 299 5.36 6.79 6.09
CA ALA A 299 4.35 7.44 6.89
C ALA A 299 2.95 7.02 6.45
N TRP A 300 2.19 6.41 7.35
CA TRP A 300 0.88 5.83 7.08
C TRP A 300 -0.26 6.74 7.52
N PRO A 301 -1.14 7.21 6.60
CA PRO A 301 -2.25 8.11 6.89
C PRO A 301 -3.50 7.39 7.39
N SER A 302 -3.37 6.26 8.12
CA SER A 302 -4.52 5.58 8.72
C SER A 302 -5.19 6.45 9.78
N GLY A 303 -6.51 6.33 9.93
CA GLY A 303 -7.29 7.05 10.94
C GLY A 303 -7.14 6.53 12.37
N ILE A 304 -6.09 5.74 12.64
CA ILE A 304 -5.77 5.26 14.00
C ILE A 304 -5.20 6.44 14.80
N GLY A 305 -5.99 7.02 15.70
CA GLY A 305 -5.58 8.13 16.56
C GLY A 305 -5.47 9.51 15.89
N ILE A 306 -5.81 9.63 14.60
CA ILE A 306 -5.90 10.91 13.88
C ILE A 306 -7.20 10.97 13.05
N SER A 307 -7.67 12.18 12.73
CA SER A 307 -8.96 12.39 12.05
C SER A 307 -8.89 13.26 10.80
N ASP A 308 -7.74 13.85 10.51
CA ASP A 308 -7.54 14.84 9.46
C ASP A 308 -6.13 14.86 8.89
N LEU A 309 -5.92 15.63 7.83
CA LEU A 309 -4.63 15.73 7.14
C LEU A 309 -3.55 16.42 8.00
N SER A 310 -3.95 17.32 8.90
CA SER A 310 -3.01 17.95 9.85
C SER A 310 -2.38 16.90 10.77
N GLY A 311 -3.19 15.98 11.31
CA GLY A 311 -2.70 14.87 12.13
C GLY A 311 -1.76 13.94 11.35
N TYR A 312 -1.97 13.77 10.04
CA TYR A 312 -1.02 13.03 9.21
C TYR A 312 0.32 13.78 9.07
N ALA A 313 0.28 15.10 8.89
CA ALA A 313 1.50 15.91 8.88
C ALA A 313 2.23 15.82 10.23
N ASP A 314 1.52 15.78 11.36
CA ASP A 314 2.13 15.56 12.68
C ASP A 314 2.88 14.23 12.76
N ARG A 315 2.29 13.14 12.23
CA ARG A 315 2.95 11.83 12.15
C ARG A 315 4.23 11.86 11.31
N ILE A 316 4.20 12.56 10.17
CA ILE A 316 5.39 12.72 9.33
C ILE A 316 6.51 13.39 10.12
N PHE A 317 6.22 14.50 10.82
CA PHE A 317 7.23 15.18 11.65
C PHE A 317 7.70 14.33 12.83
N GLN A 318 6.83 13.57 13.48
CA GLN A 318 7.21 12.63 14.55
C GLN A 318 8.16 11.54 14.04
N LEU A 319 7.92 10.99 12.84
CA LEU A 319 8.84 10.05 12.22
C LEU A 319 10.19 10.70 11.91
N ILE A 320 10.19 11.90 11.35
CA ILE A 320 11.42 12.66 11.06
C ILE A 320 12.22 12.95 12.36
N GLU A 321 11.54 13.31 13.42
CA GLU A 321 12.18 13.51 14.74
C GLU A 321 12.81 12.22 15.28
N ALA A 322 12.16 11.08 15.06
CA ALA A 322 12.61 9.78 15.57
C ALA A 322 13.79 9.17 14.81
N VAL A 323 13.86 9.35 13.48
CA VAL A 323 14.80 8.64 12.60
C VAL A 323 15.56 9.55 11.62
N GLY A 324 15.22 10.82 11.51
CA GLY A 324 15.78 11.75 10.54
C GLY A 324 15.06 11.71 9.17
N ILE A 325 15.14 12.81 8.44
CA ILE A 325 14.43 12.98 7.16
C ILE A 325 14.87 11.95 6.11
N ASP A 326 16.14 11.55 6.11
CA ASP A 326 16.69 10.58 5.14
C ASP A 326 16.01 9.20 5.21
N HIS A 327 15.26 8.95 6.28
CA HIS A 327 14.66 7.63 6.59
C HIS A 327 13.13 7.65 6.61
N VAL A 328 12.49 8.72 6.11
CA VAL A 328 11.03 8.82 6.05
C VAL A 328 10.55 9.02 4.62
N CYS A 329 9.51 8.31 4.23
CA CYS A 329 8.87 8.47 2.92
C CYS A 329 7.34 8.45 3.05
N MET A 330 6.66 8.74 1.95
CA MET A 330 5.20 8.58 1.84
C MET A 330 4.87 7.11 1.60
N GLY A 331 3.95 6.54 2.41
CA GLY A 331 3.44 5.18 2.26
C GLY A 331 1.96 5.16 2.61
N THR A 332 1.09 5.37 1.61
CA THR A 332 -0.31 5.76 1.89
C THR A 332 -1.26 4.59 2.11
N ASP A 333 -0.94 3.41 1.60
CA ASP A 333 -1.87 2.29 1.56
C ASP A 333 -3.20 2.68 0.87
N MET A 334 -3.11 3.55 -0.15
CA MET A 334 -4.25 4.12 -0.87
C MET A 334 -5.17 3.01 -1.39
N ASP A 335 -6.47 3.24 -1.27
CA ASP A 335 -7.56 2.36 -1.69
C ASP A 335 -7.71 1.06 -0.86
N ALA A 336 -6.84 0.77 0.14
CA ALA A 336 -7.03 -0.33 1.08
C ALA A 336 -6.89 0.08 2.56
N ASN A 337 -6.53 1.33 2.84
CA ASN A 337 -6.23 1.85 4.16
C ASN A 337 -7.47 1.92 5.09
N TYR A 338 -7.24 1.77 6.40
CA TYR A 338 -8.27 1.88 7.45
C TYR A 338 -8.58 3.35 7.76
N LYS A 339 -9.81 3.79 7.45
CA LYS A 339 -10.32 5.16 7.69
C LYS A 339 -9.28 6.23 7.30
N PRO A 340 -8.75 6.24 6.07
CA PRO A 340 -7.63 7.10 5.71
C PRO A 340 -7.97 8.58 5.89
N VAL A 341 -7.01 9.35 6.39
CA VAL A 341 -7.08 10.82 6.45
C VAL A 341 -6.46 11.48 5.22
N PHE A 342 -5.65 10.74 4.47
CA PHE A 342 -5.25 11.03 3.09
C PHE A 342 -5.84 9.93 2.20
N ASP A 343 -6.93 10.23 1.54
CA ASP A 343 -7.83 9.30 0.87
C ASP A 343 -7.99 9.58 -0.63
N ASP A 344 -7.24 10.55 -1.15
CA ASP A 344 -7.34 11.01 -2.53
C ASP A 344 -6.03 11.70 -2.95
N TYR A 345 -5.37 11.21 -3.98
CA TYR A 345 -4.12 11.80 -4.47
C TYR A 345 -4.26 13.24 -4.97
N ARG A 346 -5.45 13.71 -5.35
CA ARG A 346 -5.71 15.12 -5.70
C ARG A 346 -5.45 16.07 -4.53
N ARG A 347 -5.32 15.55 -3.30
CA ARG A 347 -4.96 16.30 -2.09
C ARG A 347 -3.45 16.36 -1.86
N LEU A 348 -2.65 15.78 -2.76
CA LEU A 348 -1.20 15.81 -2.64
C LEU A 348 -0.64 17.25 -2.62
N PRO A 349 -1.15 18.20 -3.44
CA PRO A 349 -0.78 19.61 -3.32
C PRO A 349 -1.10 20.25 -1.97
N ASP A 350 -2.21 19.84 -1.33
CA ASP A 350 -2.57 20.31 0.02
C ASP A 350 -1.55 19.80 1.04
N LEU A 351 -1.17 18.51 0.99
CA LEU A 351 -0.16 17.93 1.87
C LEU A 351 1.20 18.60 1.66
N ALA A 352 1.64 18.76 0.43
CA ALA A 352 2.91 19.43 0.11
C ALA A 352 2.92 20.88 0.60
N GLY A 353 1.85 21.64 0.32
CA GLY A 353 1.68 23.01 0.79
C GLY A 353 1.70 23.11 2.32
N LEU A 354 1.05 22.17 3.01
CA LEU A 354 1.03 22.13 4.48
C LEU A 354 2.42 21.84 5.07
N LEU A 355 3.14 20.86 4.55
CA LEU A 355 4.48 20.52 5.04
C LEU A 355 5.46 21.68 4.83
N LEU A 356 5.43 22.31 3.64
CA LEU A 356 6.23 23.50 3.34
C LEU A 356 5.86 24.70 4.24
N LYS A 357 4.55 24.93 4.50
CA LYS A 357 4.05 25.97 5.41
C LYS A 357 4.53 25.74 6.85
N ARG A 358 4.61 24.49 7.27
CA ARG A 358 5.06 24.09 8.61
C ARG A 358 6.58 24.07 8.77
N GLY A 359 7.33 24.51 7.75
CA GLY A 359 8.77 24.73 7.82
C GLY A 359 9.63 23.58 7.29
N MET A 360 9.06 22.54 6.68
CA MET A 360 9.85 21.56 5.93
C MET A 360 10.51 22.26 4.75
N GLY A 361 11.84 22.18 4.63
CA GLY A 361 12.57 22.73 3.50
C GLY A 361 12.25 22.00 2.19
N GLU A 362 12.33 22.66 1.04
CA GLU A 362 12.08 22.00 -0.25
C GLU A 362 12.99 20.78 -0.50
N PRO A 363 14.29 20.78 -0.14
CA PRO A 363 15.11 19.57 -0.22
C PRO A 363 14.59 18.42 0.64
N GLU A 364 14.16 18.70 1.88
CA GLU A 364 13.59 17.71 2.79
C GLU A 364 12.25 17.16 2.26
N ALA A 365 11.41 18.05 1.74
CA ALA A 365 10.16 17.65 1.10
C ALA A 365 10.43 16.75 -0.13
N ALA A 366 11.43 17.06 -0.95
CA ALA A 366 11.82 16.24 -2.09
C ALA A 366 12.30 14.84 -1.66
N GLN A 367 13.01 14.74 -0.54
CA GLN A 367 13.40 13.46 0.06
C GLN A 367 12.16 12.67 0.51
N PHE A 368 11.26 13.28 1.29
CA PHE A 368 10.04 12.64 1.81
C PHE A 368 9.11 12.17 0.69
N PHE A 369 8.81 13.03 -0.29
CA PHE A 369 7.82 12.70 -1.33
C PHE A 369 8.29 11.63 -2.31
N GLY A 370 9.61 11.39 -2.50
CA GLY A 370 10.04 10.35 -3.43
C GLY A 370 11.54 10.05 -3.42
N GLY A 371 12.38 11.05 -3.14
CA GLY A 371 13.84 10.92 -3.23
C GLY A 371 14.39 9.77 -2.36
N ASN A 372 13.89 9.64 -1.14
CA ASN A 372 14.31 8.56 -0.23
C ASN A 372 13.93 7.17 -0.76
N LEU A 373 12.70 6.99 -1.26
CA LEU A 373 12.28 5.70 -1.83
C LEU A 373 13.12 5.32 -3.04
N LEU A 374 13.33 6.26 -3.96
CA LEU A 374 14.16 6.03 -5.16
C LEU A 374 15.61 5.69 -4.78
N ARG A 375 16.18 6.38 -3.79
CA ARG A 375 17.53 6.09 -3.25
C ARG A 375 17.62 4.67 -2.68
N VAL A 376 16.70 4.30 -1.81
CA VAL A 376 16.70 2.97 -1.15
C VAL A 376 16.47 1.86 -2.16
N TRP A 377 15.56 2.06 -3.10
CA TRP A 377 15.35 1.10 -4.18
C TRP A 377 16.62 0.94 -5.03
N GLN A 378 17.30 2.05 -5.39
CA GLN A 378 18.58 1.98 -6.11
C GLN A 378 19.65 1.21 -5.34
N GLN A 379 19.77 1.46 -4.03
CA GLN A 379 20.73 0.77 -3.17
C GLN A 379 20.43 -0.72 -3.03
N GLY A 380 19.14 -1.10 -2.98
CA GLY A 380 18.71 -2.49 -2.97
C GLY A 380 19.07 -3.26 -4.24
N MET A 381 19.10 -2.58 -5.40
CA MET A 381 19.43 -3.19 -6.70
C MET A 381 20.95 -3.41 -6.92
N VAL A 382 21.80 -2.68 -6.22
CA VAL A 382 23.27 -2.81 -6.38
C VAL A 382 23.71 -4.15 -5.79
N ALA A 383 24.44 -4.95 -6.60
CA ALA A 383 24.97 -6.25 -6.21
C ALA A 383 26.15 -6.12 -5.23
#